data_90318fefe7511bcc28ce50899bdd29c6
#
_entry.id   90318fefe7511bcc28ce50899bdd29c6
#
_cell.length_a   1.000
_cell.length_b   1.000
_cell.length_c   1.000
_cell.angle_alpha   90.00
_cell.angle_beta   90.00
_cell.angle_gamma   90.00
#
_symmetry.space_group_name_H-M   'P 1'
#
loop_
_entity.id
_entity.type
_entity.pdbx_description
1 polymer ?
#
loop_
_entity_poly.entity_id
_entity_poly.type
_entity_poly.pdbx_seq_one_letter_code
_entity_poly.pdbx_strand_id
1 'polypeptide(L)' 'MRHSDVTGAAVQVRLDGPLFAQLEDWRRAQPKIVPRSWALRQLLERALACERSSGEAA' A
#
# COMPACT_ATOMS: atom_id res chain seq x y z
N MET A 1 -25.25 -3.88 -3.81
CA MET A 1 -24.67 -3.63 -3.55
C MET A 1 -24.00 -3.42 -3.27
N ARG A 2 -23.89 -3.57 -3.30
CA ARG A 2 -23.20 -3.40 -2.93
C ARG A 2 -22.64 -2.58 -2.70
N HIS A 3 -22.71 -1.98 -2.10
CA HIS A 3 -22.18 -1.03 -1.93
C HIS A 3 -20.94 -0.75 -1.62
N SER A 4 -20.71 -1.38 -0.98
CA SER A 4 -19.30 -1.41 -0.75
C SER A 4 -18.51 -0.97 -1.93
N ASP A 5 -19.03 -1.10 -3.03
CA ASP A 5 -18.39 -0.62 -4.23
C ASP A 5 -18.16 0.89 -4.18
N VAL A 6 -18.88 1.56 -3.33
CA VAL A 6 -18.70 2.99 -3.14
C VAL A 6 -17.42 3.28 -2.37
N THR A 7 -17.06 2.36 -1.48
CA THR A 7 -15.98 2.61 -0.55
C THR A 7 -14.69 1.88 -0.90
N GLY A 8 -14.74 1.04 -1.91
CA GLY A 8 -13.53 0.30 -2.25
C GLY A 8 -13.59 -0.25 -3.65
N ALA A 9 -12.43 -0.54 -4.17
CA ALA A 9 -12.30 -1.14 -5.49
C ALA A 9 -11.13 -2.10 -5.45
N ALA A 10 -11.25 -3.20 -6.17
CA ALA A 10 -10.16 -4.14 -6.29
C ALA A 10 -9.22 -3.66 -7.39
N VAL A 11 -7.94 -3.61 -7.08
CA VAL A 11 -6.94 -3.15 -8.02
C VAL A 11 -5.82 -4.18 -8.09
N GLN A 12 -5.46 -4.57 -9.30
CA GLN A 12 -4.34 -5.47 -9.50
C GLN A 12 -3.13 -4.70 -9.93
N VAL A 13 -2.00 -4.99 -9.29
CA VAL A 13 -0.75 -4.31 -9.58
C VAL A 13 0.33 -5.34 -9.78
N ARG A 14 1.11 -5.19 -10.84
CA ARG A 14 2.25 -6.05 -11.08
C ARG A 14 3.49 -5.40 -10.50
N LEU A 15 4.21 -6.13 -9.66
CA LEU A 15 5.44 -5.65 -9.06
C LEU A 15 6.61 -6.33 -9.72
N ASP A 16 7.61 -5.56 -10.13
CA ASP A 16 8.83 -6.16 -10.66
C ASP A 16 9.64 -6.75 -9.51
N GLY A 17 10.71 -7.47 -9.86
CA GLY A 17 11.51 -8.18 -8.87
C GLY A 17 12.04 -7.29 -7.76
N PRO A 18 12.71 -6.18 -8.08
CA PRO A 18 13.25 -5.31 -7.04
C PRO A 18 12.18 -4.72 -6.12
N LEU A 19 11.07 -4.31 -6.68
CA LEU A 19 9.99 -3.71 -5.88
C LEU A 19 9.34 -4.78 -5.01
N PHE A 20 9.15 -5.96 -5.57
CA PHE A 20 8.59 -7.07 -4.81
C PHE A 20 9.48 -7.42 -3.62
N ALA A 21 10.79 -7.45 -3.85
CA ALA A 21 11.74 -7.74 -2.79
C ALA A 21 11.66 -6.70 -1.67
N GLN A 22 11.52 -5.43 -2.03
CA GLN A 22 11.39 -4.38 -1.04
C GLN A 22 10.12 -4.55 -0.22
N LEU A 23 9.04 -4.93 -0.89
CA LEU A 23 7.78 -5.18 -0.18
C LEU A 23 7.92 -6.33 0.81
N GLU A 24 8.57 -7.41 0.38
CA GLU A 24 8.76 -8.56 1.26
C GLU A 24 9.65 -8.22 2.44
N ASP A 25 10.68 -7.42 2.23
CA ASP A 25 11.55 -6.99 3.31
C ASP A 25 10.76 -6.15 4.32
N TRP A 26 9.93 -5.26 3.84
CA TRP A 26 9.09 -4.44 4.70
C TRP A 26 8.13 -5.30 5.52
N ARG A 27 7.54 -6.31 4.87
CA ARG A 27 6.62 -7.22 5.56
C ARG A 27 7.32 -7.97 6.68
N ARG A 28 8.53 -8.43 6.42
CA ARG A 28 9.29 -9.19 7.42
C ARG A 28 9.72 -8.33 8.60
N ALA A 29 9.82 -7.05 8.39
CA ALA A 29 10.19 -6.13 9.46
C ALA A 29 9.04 -5.84 10.41
N GLN A 30 7.82 -6.25 10.07
CA GLN A 30 6.67 -6.02 10.93
C GLN A 30 6.70 -6.97 12.11
N PRO A 31 6.16 -6.55 13.27
CA PRO A 31 6.17 -7.40 14.47
C PRO A 31 5.32 -8.65 14.34
N LYS A 32 4.38 -8.66 13.40
CA LYS A 32 3.54 -9.81 13.13
C LYS A 32 3.56 -10.11 11.65
N ILE A 33 3.21 -11.33 11.30
CA ILE A 33 3.04 -11.69 9.89
C ILE A 33 1.82 -10.94 9.36
N VAL A 34 2.01 -10.20 8.29
CA VAL A 34 0.92 -9.45 7.68
C VAL A 34 0.75 -9.87 6.23
N PRO A 35 -0.50 -9.90 5.73
CA PRO A 35 -0.74 -10.24 4.32
C PRO A 35 -0.15 -9.18 3.40
N ARG A 36 0.15 -9.59 2.18
CA ARG A 36 0.66 -8.64 1.19
C ARG A 36 -0.32 -7.53 0.91
N SER A 37 -1.60 -7.86 0.84
CA SER A 37 -2.61 -6.83 0.57
C SER A 37 -2.65 -5.78 1.66
N TRP A 38 -2.51 -6.21 2.91
CA TRP A 38 -2.46 -5.27 4.03
C TRP A 38 -1.23 -4.39 3.95
N ALA A 39 -0.09 -5.02 3.62
CA ALA A 39 1.17 -4.28 3.51
C ALA A 39 1.10 -3.23 2.41
N LEU A 40 0.58 -3.61 1.26
CA LEU A 40 0.44 -2.68 0.15
C LEU A 40 -0.46 -1.51 0.52
N ARG A 41 -1.55 -1.80 1.21
CA ARG A 41 -2.47 -0.76 1.62
C ARG A 41 -1.80 0.23 2.57
N GLN A 42 -1.07 -0.29 3.55
CA GLN A 42 -0.39 0.57 4.51
C GLN A 42 0.65 1.46 3.83
N LEU A 43 1.43 0.86 2.95
CA LEU A 43 2.46 1.61 2.26
C LEU A 43 1.85 2.64 1.31
N LEU A 44 0.76 2.29 0.66
CA LEU A 44 0.08 3.22 -0.22
C LEU A 44 -0.48 4.41 0.55
N GLU A 45 -1.09 4.14 1.70
CA GLU A 45 -1.62 5.21 2.53
C GLU A 45 -0.52 6.18 2.95
N ARG A 46 0.62 5.63 3.33
CA ARG A 46 1.76 6.46 3.73
C ARG A 46 2.29 7.27 2.57
N ALA A 47 2.38 6.64 1.40
CA ALA A 47 2.89 7.32 0.23
C ALA A 47 1.99 8.47 -0.18
N LEU A 48 0.70 8.25 -0.16
CA LEU A 48 -0.26 9.28 -0.53
C LEU A 48 -0.26 10.43 0.48
N ALA A 49 -0.13 10.10 1.76
CA ALA A 49 -0.05 11.13 2.78
C ALA A 49 1.20 11.97 2.60
N CYS A 50 2.31 11.33 2.25
CA CYS A 50 3.56 12.03 2.02
C CYS A 50 3.47 12.96 0.82
N GLU A 51 2.85 12.48 -0.26
CA GLU A 51 2.67 13.29 -1.46
C GLU A 51 1.78 14.49 -1.17
N ARG A 52 0.75 14.29 -0.40
CA ARG A 52 -0.15 15.37 -0.04
C ARG A 52 0.57 16.43 0.77
N SER A 53 1.36 16.01 1.74
CA SER A 53 2.14 16.93 2.55
C SER A 53 3.12 17.73 1.72
N SER A 54 3.79 17.07 0.79
CA SER A 54 4.72 17.75 -0.10
C SER A 54 4.02 18.80 -0.93
N GLY A 55 2.85 18.46 -1.44
CA GLY A 55 2.09 19.40 -2.25
C GLY A 55 1.66 20.60 -1.44
N GLU A 56 1.24 20.36 -0.21
CA GLU A 56 0.81 21.45 0.65
C GLU A 56 1.97 22.34 1.05
N ALA A 57 3.12 21.75 1.24
CA ALA A 57 4.30 22.51 1.62
C ALA A 57 4.76 23.43 0.50
N ALA A 58 4.47 23.04 -0.71
CA ALA A 58 4.83 23.88 -1.85
C ALA A 58 3.90 25.05 -1.96
#